data_fca49150dbf1af7ac9d2214f517ceb8d
#
_entry.id   fca49150dbf1af7ac9d2214f517ceb8d
#
_cell.length_a   1.000
_cell.length_b   1.000
_cell.length_c   1.000
_cell.angle_alpha   90.00
_cell.angle_beta   90.00
_cell.angle_gamma   90.00
#
_symmetry.space_group_name_H-M   'P 1'
#
loop_
_entity.id
_entity.type
_entity.pdbx_description
1 polymer ?
#
loop_
_entity_poly.entity_id
_entity_poly.type
_entity_poly.pdbx_seq_one_letter_code
_entity_poly.pdbx_strand_id
1 'polypeptide(L)'
;MAVQHAPGFLKLVLDAKTRVTECSVADVKRRLDAGDKFLLVDVREESEWAAGHLPAAVHIGKGVIERDAEKKIPDPATPIVLYCGGGYRSALAADALQKMGYTNVISMDGGWRGWTTAGLPTVRD
;
A
#
# COMPACT_ATOMS: atom_id res chain seq x y z
N MET A 1 9.87 17.70 -5.26
CA MET A 1 10.30 17.29 -6.60
C MET A 1 9.69 15.93 -6.95
N ALA A 2 9.10 15.83 -8.12
CA ALA A 2 8.49 14.56 -8.54
C ALA A 2 9.58 13.52 -8.85
N VAL A 3 9.33 12.27 -8.44
CA VAL A 3 10.18 11.14 -8.80
C VAL A 3 9.87 10.75 -10.25
N GLN A 4 10.91 10.65 -11.07
CA GLN A 4 10.74 10.16 -12.43
C GLN A 4 10.89 8.65 -12.46
N HIS A 5 9.93 7.98 -13.09
CA HIS A 5 9.93 6.53 -13.22
C HIS A 5 10.26 6.12 -14.66
N ALA A 6 10.90 4.97 -14.81
CA ALA A 6 11.21 4.41 -16.11
C ALA A 6 9.92 4.15 -16.90
N PRO A 7 9.93 4.33 -18.25
CA PRO A 7 8.71 4.22 -19.04
C PRO A 7 8.01 2.87 -18.95
N GLY A 8 8.75 1.76 -18.91
CA GLY A 8 8.14 0.43 -18.79
C GLY A 8 7.45 0.21 -17.46
N PHE A 9 8.08 0.65 -16.37
CA PHE A 9 7.47 0.59 -15.04
C PHE A 9 6.21 1.45 -14.97
N LEU A 10 6.29 2.68 -15.47
CA LEU A 10 5.15 3.58 -15.49
C LEU A 10 3.98 3.01 -16.30
N LYS A 11 4.27 2.35 -17.43
CA LYS A 11 3.25 1.70 -18.24
C LYS A 11 2.52 0.61 -17.47
N LEU A 12 3.24 -0.24 -16.75
CA LEU A 12 2.64 -1.28 -15.90
C LEU A 12 1.75 -0.68 -14.82
N VAL A 13 2.23 0.37 -14.17
CA VAL A 13 1.49 1.02 -13.08
C VAL A 13 0.21 1.67 -13.61
N LEU A 14 0.30 2.42 -14.70
CA LEU A 14 -0.88 3.08 -15.28
C LEU A 14 -1.92 2.06 -15.74
N ASP A 15 -1.49 0.92 -16.28
CA ASP A 15 -2.38 -0.17 -16.62
C ASP A 15 -3.08 -0.73 -15.37
N ALA A 16 -2.33 -1.04 -14.32
CA ALA A 16 -2.89 -1.54 -13.06
C ALA A 16 -3.87 -0.54 -12.45
N LYS A 17 -3.56 0.75 -12.49
CA LYS A 17 -4.43 1.80 -11.96
C LYS A 17 -5.80 1.88 -12.61
N THR A 18 -5.97 1.33 -13.81
CA THR A 18 -7.30 1.25 -14.45
C THR A 18 -8.22 0.25 -13.75
N ARG A 19 -7.67 -0.67 -12.94
CA ARG A 19 -8.42 -1.74 -12.31
C ARG A 19 -8.47 -1.65 -10.78
N VAL A 20 -7.58 -0.86 -10.15
CA VAL A 20 -7.49 -0.79 -8.69
C VAL A 20 -8.22 0.43 -8.15
N THR A 21 -8.70 0.33 -6.92
CA THR A 21 -9.26 1.46 -6.17
C THR A 21 -8.13 2.15 -5.43
N GLU A 22 -8.09 3.48 -5.51
CA GLU A 22 -7.12 4.28 -4.78
C GLU A 22 -7.82 5.16 -3.76
N CYS A 23 -7.11 5.50 -2.68
CA CYS A 23 -7.55 6.50 -1.71
C CYS A 23 -6.41 7.47 -1.45
N SER A 24 -6.68 8.54 -0.71
CA SER A 24 -5.67 9.54 -0.36
C SER A 24 -5.02 9.23 0.98
N VAL A 25 -3.89 9.89 1.25
CA VAL A 25 -3.25 9.90 2.58
C VAL A 25 -4.23 10.40 3.63
N ALA A 26 -4.99 11.47 3.33
CA ALA A 26 -5.98 12.02 4.26
C ALA A 26 -7.08 11.01 4.58
N ASP A 27 -7.52 10.22 3.60
CA ASP A 27 -8.51 9.16 3.81
C ASP A 27 -8.02 8.11 4.81
N VAL A 28 -6.78 7.67 4.66
CA VAL A 28 -6.20 6.65 5.56
C VAL A 28 -6.04 7.22 6.97
N LYS A 29 -5.54 8.46 7.08
CA LYS A 29 -5.41 9.11 8.39
C LYS A 29 -6.74 9.20 9.10
N ARG A 30 -7.79 9.61 8.39
CA ARG A 30 -9.15 9.71 8.93
C ARG A 30 -9.66 8.35 9.41
N ARG A 31 -9.44 7.29 8.65
CA ARG A 31 -9.86 5.94 9.02
C ARG A 31 -9.12 5.42 10.24
N LEU A 32 -7.81 5.67 10.33
CA LEU A 32 -7.03 5.30 11.51
C LEU A 32 -7.52 6.04 12.75
N ASP A 33 -7.77 7.34 12.63
CA ASP A 33 -8.27 8.16 13.75
C ASP A 33 -9.67 7.73 14.19
N ALA A 34 -10.49 7.28 13.26
CA ALA A 34 -11.85 6.82 13.54
C ALA A 34 -11.89 5.40 14.15
N GLY A 35 -10.74 4.71 14.17
CA GLY A 35 -10.69 3.33 14.65
C GLY A 35 -11.32 2.31 13.70
N ASP A 36 -11.42 2.64 12.41
CA ASP A 36 -11.96 1.72 11.40
C ASP A 36 -11.11 0.45 11.34
N LYS A 37 -11.79 -0.68 11.13
CA LYS A 37 -11.12 -1.97 11.04
C LYS A 37 -10.69 -2.25 9.61
N PHE A 38 -9.39 -2.23 9.37
CA PHE A 38 -8.78 -2.63 8.12
C PHE A 38 -7.33 -3.00 8.38
N LEU A 39 -6.76 -3.78 7.48
CA LEU A 39 -5.35 -4.14 7.54
C LEU A 39 -4.55 -3.16 6.69
N LEU A 40 -3.60 -2.47 7.30
CA LEU A 40 -2.71 -1.53 6.60
C LEU A 40 -1.39 -2.25 6.31
N VAL A 41 -1.05 -2.39 5.05
CA VAL A 41 0.10 -3.18 4.60
C VAL A 41 1.11 -2.30 3.88
N ASP A 42 2.34 -2.28 4.40
CA ASP A 42 3.48 -1.65 3.75
C ASP A 42 4.09 -2.65 2.78
N VAL A 43 4.11 -2.33 1.50
CA VAL A 43 4.66 -3.22 0.46
C VAL A 43 6.04 -2.81 -0.01
N ARG A 44 6.67 -1.83 0.71
CA ARG A 44 8.02 -1.38 0.38
C ARG A 44 9.06 -2.44 0.69
N GLU A 45 10.30 -2.14 0.34
CA GLU A 45 11.42 -3.02 0.67
C GLU A 45 11.67 -3.03 2.19
N GLU A 46 12.32 -4.09 2.66
CA GLU A 46 12.61 -4.28 4.08
C GLU A 46 13.44 -3.14 4.67
N SER A 47 14.41 -2.63 3.92
CA SER A 47 15.24 -1.51 4.34
C SER A 47 14.43 -0.22 4.52
N GLU A 48 13.43 0.00 3.68
CA GLU A 48 12.53 1.14 3.80
C GLU A 48 11.67 1.02 5.06
N TRP A 49 11.10 -0.16 5.29
CA TRP A 49 10.33 -0.45 6.50
C TRP A 49 11.14 -0.22 7.78
N ALA A 50 12.37 -0.73 7.81
CA ALA A 50 13.25 -0.61 8.97
C ALA A 50 13.57 0.86 9.31
N ALA A 51 13.63 1.72 8.31
CA ALA A 51 13.90 3.15 8.51
C ALA A 51 12.69 3.93 9.03
N GLY A 52 11.51 3.36 8.98
CA GLY A 52 10.27 3.96 9.47
C GLY A 52 9.06 3.52 8.67
N HIS A 53 7.91 3.47 9.32
CA HIS A 53 6.65 3.07 8.68
C HIS A 53 5.45 3.73 9.35
N LEU A 54 4.27 3.56 8.78
CA LEU A 54 3.03 4.09 9.36
C LEU A 54 2.68 3.31 10.63
N PRO A 55 2.08 4.00 11.64
CA PRO A 55 1.57 3.29 12.82
C PRO A 55 0.51 2.27 12.43
N ALA A 56 0.47 1.15 13.14
CA ALA A 56 -0.46 0.05 12.93
C ALA A 56 -0.26 -0.73 11.62
N ALA A 57 0.74 -0.39 10.82
CA ALA A 57 1.03 -1.12 9.59
C ALA A 57 1.73 -2.44 9.86
N VAL A 58 1.49 -3.41 8.98
CA VAL A 58 2.29 -4.64 8.91
C VAL A 58 3.09 -4.63 7.62
N HIS A 59 4.19 -5.35 7.59
CA HIS A 59 5.06 -5.39 6.41
C HIS A 59 4.89 -6.70 5.65
N ILE A 60 4.47 -6.58 4.39
CA ILE A 60 4.50 -7.68 3.43
C ILE A 60 5.01 -7.09 2.13
N GLY A 61 6.29 -7.27 1.85
CA GLY A 61 6.93 -6.67 0.68
C GLY A 61 6.30 -7.12 -0.63
N LYS A 62 6.26 -6.21 -1.60
CA LYS A 62 5.66 -6.48 -2.91
C LYS A 62 6.26 -7.73 -3.58
N GLY A 63 7.56 -7.96 -3.39
CA GLY A 63 8.24 -9.10 -4.02
C GLY A 63 7.78 -10.46 -3.54
N VAL A 64 7.09 -10.54 -2.40
CA VAL A 64 6.62 -11.79 -1.81
C VAL A 64 5.12 -11.80 -1.49
N ILE A 65 4.41 -10.71 -1.77
CA ILE A 65 3.02 -10.58 -1.34
C ILE A 65 2.11 -11.64 -1.99
N GLU A 66 2.30 -11.96 -3.24
CA GLU A 66 1.49 -12.98 -3.92
C GLU A 66 1.71 -14.35 -3.28
N ARG A 67 2.94 -14.65 -2.89
CA ARG A 67 3.28 -15.92 -2.23
C ARG A 67 2.69 -16.01 -0.83
N ASP A 68 2.74 -14.89 -0.09
CA ASP A 68 2.50 -14.91 1.36
C ASP A 68 1.10 -14.44 1.78
N ALA A 69 0.36 -13.79 0.87
CA ALA A 69 -0.92 -13.16 1.22
C ALA A 69 -1.93 -14.15 1.80
N GLU A 70 -2.16 -15.26 1.14
CA GLU A 70 -3.17 -16.22 1.59
C GLU A 70 -2.87 -16.81 2.96
N LYS A 71 -1.59 -16.95 3.30
CA LYS A 71 -1.17 -17.42 4.61
C LYS A 71 -1.35 -16.35 5.69
N LYS A 72 -1.02 -15.09 5.36
CA LYS A 72 -1.05 -13.99 6.32
C LYS A 72 -2.41 -13.30 6.39
N ILE A 73 -3.17 -13.35 5.31
CA ILE A 73 -4.50 -12.76 5.19
C ILE A 73 -5.43 -13.80 4.59
N PRO A 74 -5.85 -14.80 5.38
CA PRO A 74 -6.58 -15.94 4.83
C PRO A 74 -8.00 -15.62 4.35
N ASP A 75 -8.63 -14.54 4.85
CA ASP A 75 -9.98 -14.16 4.41
C ASP A 75 -9.89 -13.21 3.21
N PRO A 76 -10.37 -13.61 2.01
CA PRO A 76 -10.31 -12.76 0.83
C PRO A 76 -11.22 -11.52 0.90
N ALA A 77 -12.11 -11.43 1.86
CA ALA A 77 -12.95 -10.26 2.09
C ALA A 77 -12.35 -9.26 3.06
N THR A 78 -11.18 -9.53 3.63
CA THR A 78 -10.51 -8.63 4.56
C THR A 78 -10.32 -7.25 3.93
N PRO A 79 -10.75 -6.16 4.59
CA PRO A 79 -10.44 -4.81 4.12
C PRO A 79 -8.95 -4.55 4.22
N ILE A 80 -8.32 -4.25 3.09
CA ILE A 80 -6.86 -4.06 3.00
C ILE A 80 -6.56 -2.71 2.36
N VAL A 81 -5.68 -1.94 3.00
CA VAL A 81 -5.08 -0.76 2.39
C VAL A 81 -3.60 -1.01 2.24
N LEU A 82 -3.11 -0.89 1.01
CA LEU A 82 -1.68 -1.06 0.70
C LEU A 82 -1.02 0.28 0.48
N TYR A 83 0.22 0.45 0.93
CA TYR A 83 0.99 1.64 0.59
C TYR A 83 2.44 1.28 0.27
N CYS A 84 3.07 2.15 -0.50
CA CYS A 84 4.50 2.09 -0.82
C CYS A 84 5.11 3.49 -0.68
N GLY A 85 6.15 3.80 -1.44
CA GLY A 85 6.77 5.12 -1.39
C GLY A 85 5.89 6.24 -1.94
N GLY A 86 5.20 6.01 -3.05
CA GLY A 86 4.39 7.03 -3.73
C GLY A 86 3.09 6.53 -4.34
N GLY A 87 2.74 5.26 -4.15
CA GLY A 87 1.49 4.70 -4.66
C GLY A 87 1.63 3.86 -5.93
N TYR A 88 2.83 3.66 -6.44
CA TYR A 88 3.06 2.93 -7.69
C TYR A 88 3.21 1.42 -7.44
N ARG A 89 4.11 1.02 -6.55
CA ARG A 89 4.27 -0.40 -6.19
C ARG A 89 3.00 -0.95 -5.53
N SER A 90 2.33 -0.14 -4.73
CA SER A 90 1.08 -0.55 -4.06
C SER A 90 -0.06 -0.74 -5.05
N ALA A 91 -0.11 0.04 -6.14
CA ALA A 91 -1.09 -0.18 -7.20
C ALA A 91 -0.88 -1.54 -7.89
N LEU A 92 0.38 -1.90 -8.16
CA LEU A 92 0.71 -3.21 -8.73
C LEU A 92 0.36 -4.34 -7.76
N ALA A 93 0.66 -4.18 -6.48
CA ALA A 93 0.32 -5.17 -5.46
C ALA A 93 -1.19 -5.34 -5.31
N ALA A 94 -1.95 -4.23 -5.33
CA ALA A 94 -3.40 -4.27 -5.26
C ALA A 94 -4.00 -5.03 -6.45
N ASP A 95 -3.49 -4.78 -7.66
CA ASP A 95 -3.92 -5.48 -8.86
C ASP A 95 -3.67 -6.99 -8.74
N ALA A 96 -2.48 -7.36 -8.26
CA ALA A 96 -2.13 -8.77 -8.05
C ALA A 96 -3.07 -9.45 -7.04
N LEU A 97 -3.35 -8.79 -5.91
CA LEU A 97 -4.26 -9.35 -4.89
C LEU A 97 -5.69 -9.50 -5.43
N GLN A 98 -6.17 -8.54 -6.21
CA GLN A 98 -7.49 -8.65 -6.84
C GLN A 98 -7.56 -9.86 -7.76
N LYS A 99 -6.51 -10.12 -8.53
CA LYS A 99 -6.43 -11.30 -9.41
C LYS A 99 -6.40 -12.59 -8.62
N MET A 100 -5.95 -12.57 -7.38
CA MET A 100 -5.96 -13.72 -6.48
C MET A 100 -7.31 -13.94 -5.78
N GLY A 101 -8.26 -13.01 -5.94
CA GLY A 101 -9.60 -13.16 -5.36
C GLY A 101 -9.89 -12.25 -4.17
N TYR A 102 -8.97 -11.38 -3.78
CA TYR A 102 -9.24 -10.40 -2.73
C TYR A 102 -10.19 -9.33 -3.24
N THR A 103 -11.26 -9.06 -2.48
CA THR A 103 -12.38 -8.24 -2.95
C THR A 103 -12.44 -6.84 -2.37
N ASN A 104 -11.58 -6.51 -1.40
CA ASN A 104 -11.64 -5.23 -0.70
C ASN A 104 -10.23 -4.67 -0.50
N VAL A 105 -9.58 -4.34 -1.62
CA VAL A 105 -8.19 -3.89 -1.64
C VAL A 105 -8.12 -2.47 -2.20
N ILE A 106 -7.43 -1.60 -1.48
CA ILE A 106 -7.28 -0.19 -1.84
C ILE A 106 -5.80 0.17 -1.76
N SER A 107 -5.31 0.94 -2.74
CA SER A 107 -3.95 1.47 -2.74
C SER A 107 -3.98 2.92 -2.28
N MET A 108 -3.14 3.27 -1.30
CA MET A 108 -3.02 4.66 -0.83
C MET A 108 -2.11 5.44 -1.77
N ASP A 109 -2.72 6.28 -2.59
CA ASP A 109 -1.98 7.18 -3.47
C ASP A 109 -1.21 8.21 -2.63
N GLY A 110 -0.01 8.55 -3.08
CA GLY A 110 0.89 9.42 -2.33
C GLY A 110 1.83 8.65 -1.40
N GLY A 111 1.39 7.55 -0.84
CA GLY A 111 2.21 6.63 -0.06
C GLY A 111 2.97 7.26 1.09
N TRP A 112 4.12 6.68 1.42
CA TRP A 112 5.00 7.13 2.49
C TRP A 112 5.42 8.60 2.32
N ARG A 113 5.78 9.00 1.09
CA ARG A 113 6.19 10.38 0.82
C ARG A 113 5.07 11.37 1.11
N GLY A 114 3.86 11.08 0.66
CA GLY A 114 2.72 11.93 0.93
C GLY A 114 2.38 12.00 2.42
N TRP A 115 2.49 10.86 3.11
CA TRP A 115 2.24 10.79 4.55
C TRP A 115 3.24 11.66 5.33
N THR A 116 4.53 11.49 5.05
CA THR A 116 5.58 12.25 5.75
C THR A 116 5.59 13.73 5.39
N THR A 117 5.31 14.06 4.14
CA THR A 117 5.20 15.48 3.71
C THR A 117 4.06 16.18 4.43
N ALA A 118 2.97 15.46 4.72
CA ALA A 118 1.86 16.01 5.50
C ALA A 118 2.15 16.10 7.00
N GLY A 119 3.33 15.67 7.44
CA GLY A 119 3.73 15.74 8.85
C GLY A 119 3.01 14.74 9.75
N LEU A 120 2.48 13.66 9.20
CA LEU A 120 1.71 12.69 9.96
C LEU A 120 2.63 11.73 10.74
N PRO A 121 2.13 11.09 11.83
CA PRO A 121 2.97 10.27 12.70
C PRO A 121 3.57 9.06 12.00
N THR A 122 4.81 8.76 12.33
CA THR A 122 5.51 7.56 11.86
C THR A 122 6.12 6.84 13.06
N VAL A 123 6.40 5.56 12.90
CA VAL A 123 7.05 4.77 13.93
C VAL A 123 8.27 4.07 13.35
N ARG A 124 9.16 3.67 14.25
CA ARG A 124 10.37 2.96 13.90
C ARG A 124 10.61 1.91 14.98
N ASP A 125 10.74 0.68 14.54
CA ASP A 125 10.93 -0.46 15.45
C ASP A 125 12.36 -0.56 15.96
#